data_6f94a623df5d9fa1242e587546c33eeb
#
_entry.id   6f94a623df5d9fa1242e587546c33eeb
#
_cell.length_a   1.000
_cell.length_b   1.000
_cell.length_c   1.000
_cell.angle_alpha   90.00
_cell.angle_beta   90.00
_cell.angle_gamma   90.00
#
_symmetry.space_group_name_H-M   'P 1'
#
loop_
_entity.id
_entity.type
_entity.pdbx_description
1 polymer ?
#
loop_
_entity_poly.entity_id
_entity_poly.type
_entity_poly.pdbx_seq_one_letter_code
_entity_poly.pdbx_strand_id
1 'polypeptide(L)' 'MADYVKVLGARLRDVRQREGLSLQRVEQRSGGRWKAVVVGSYERGDRAVTAQKLAALARFYGVPMSELVPPG' A
#
# COMPACT_ATOMS: atom_id res chain seq x y z
N MET A 1 -19.72 -9.52 -4.48
CA MET A 1 -18.34 -9.73 -4.98
C MET A 1 -17.39 -8.78 -4.25
N ALA A 2 -16.28 -9.30 -3.75
CA ALA A 2 -15.33 -8.43 -3.08
C ALA A 2 -14.71 -7.46 -4.09
N ASP A 3 -14.65 -6.20 -3.71
CA ASP A 3 -14.01 -5.18 -4.51
C ASP A 3 -12.49 -5.39 -4.46
N TYR A 4 -11.89 -5.69 -5.59
CA TYR A 4 -10.45 -5.95 -5.70
C TYR A 4 -9.63 -4.78 -5.13
N VAL A 5 -10.04 -3.55 -5.46
CA VAL A 5 -9.32 -2.35 -5.01
C VAL A 5 -9.35 -2.24 -3.49
N LYS A 6 -10.47 -2.56 -2.87
CA LYS A 6 -10.59 -2.54 -1.41
C LYS A 6 -9.80 -3.65 -0.74
N VAL A 7 -9.81 -4.84 -1.32
CA VAL A 7 -9.04 -5.97 -0.79
C VAL A 7 -7.54 -5.67 -0.87
N LEU A 8 -7.10 -5.14 -2.00
CA LEU A 8 -5.72 -4.71 -2.18
C LEU A 8 -5.34 -3.64 -1.16
N GLY A 9 -6.21 -2.65 -0.98
CA GLY A 9 -5.98 -1.57 -0.02
C GLY A 9 -5.86 -2.10 1.41
N ALA A 10 -6.70 -3.07 1.78
CA ALA A 10 -6.62 -3.69 3.11
C ALA A 10 -5.29 -4.42 3.31
N ARG A 11 -4.77 -5.06 2.27
CA ARG A 11 -3.48 -5.73 2.34
C ARG A 11 -2.33 -4.74 2.48
N LEU A 12 -2.39 -3.62 1.76
CA LEU A 12 -1.41 -2.55 1.89
C LEU A 12 -1.37 -2.02 3.33
N ARG A 13 -2.55 -1.79 3.91
CA ARG A 13 -2.64 -1.32 5.29
C ARG A 13 -2.06 -2.34 6.26
N ASP A 14 -2.37 -3.62 6.06
CA ASP A 14 -1.89 -4.69 6.93
C ASP A 14 -0.37 -4.76 6.91
N VAL A 15 0.23 -4.72 5.72
CA VAL A 15 1.69 -4.73 5.58
C VAL A 15 2.31 -3.51 6.25
N ARG A 16 1.73 -2.33 6.02
CA ARG A 16 2.23 -1.10 6.65
C ARG A 16 2.22 -1.22 8.16
N GLN A 17 1.12 -1.71 8.73
CA GLN A 17 0.99 -1.84 10.18
C GLN A 17 1.94 -2.89 10.75
N ARG A 18 2.15 -4.00 10.03
CA ARG A 18 3.13 -5.01 10.44
C ARG A 18 4.54 -4.46 10.44
N GLU A 19 4.84 -3.51 9.55
CA GLU A 19 6.14 -2.83 9.53
C GLU A 19 6.25 -1.75 10.59
N GLY A 20 5.19 -1.52 11.37
CA GLY A 20 5.19 -0.53 12.44
C GLY A 20 5.17 0.91 11.96
N LEU A 21 4.65 1.17 10.76
CA LEU A 21 4.71 2.50 10.17
C LEU A 21 3.34 3.17 10.17
N SER A 22 3.32 4.45 10.59
CA SER A 22 2.15 5.31 10.35
C SER A 22 2.20 5.82 8.92
N LEU A 23 1.08 6.38 8.45
CA LEU A 23 1.06 7.01 7.11
C LEU A 23 2.08 8.13 7.01
N GLN A 24 2.20 8.95 8.06
CA GLN A 24 3.17 10.04 8.10
C GLN A 24 4.60 9.51 8.06
N ARG A 25 4.85 8.40 8.73
CA ARG A 25 6.19 7.79 8.74
C ARG A 25 6.56 7.25 7.35
N VAL A 26 5.60 6.68 6.63
CA VAL A 26 5.82 6.25 5.25
C VAL A 26 6.24 7.44 4.40
N GLU A 27 5.54 8.56 4.53
CA GLU A 27 5.90 9.78 3.78
C GLU A 27 7.32 10.23 4.12
N GLN A 28 7.66 10.29 5.39
CA GLN A 28 8.98 10.70 5.84
C GLN A 28 10.08 9.76 5.32
N ARG A 29 9.90 8.46 5.50
CA ARG A 29 10.90 7.46 5.12
C ARG A 29 11.10 7.36 3.63
N SER A 30 10.09 7.70 2.86
CA SER A 30 10.17 7.68 1.39
C SER A 30 10.69 8.99 0.82
N GLY A 31 11.08 9.94 1.68
CA GLY A 31 11.53 11.26 1.23
C GLY A 31 10.42 12.04 0.53
N GLY A 32 9.17 11.81 0.92
CA GLY A 32 8.01 12.48 0.35
C GLY A 32 7.49 11.83 -0.92
N ARG A 33 8.10 10.74 -1.39
CA ARG A 33 7.62 10.03 -2.58
C ARG A 33 6.21 9.47 -2.38
N TRP A 34 5.97 8.89 -1.20
CA TRP A 34 4.67 8.31 -0.85
C TRP A 34 3.95 9.23 0.13
N LYS A 35 3.11 10.11 -0.40
CA LYS A 35 2.35 11.06 0.42
C LYS A 35 1.35 10.31 1.29
N ALA A 36 1.26 10.69 2.57
CA ALA A 36 0.36 10.06 3.52
C ALA A 36 -1.09 10.02 3.02
N VAL A 37 -1.56 11.15 2.44
CA VAL A 37 -2.92 11.25 1.90
C VAL A 37 -3.15 10.25 0.77
N VAL A 38 -2.15 10.11 -0.11
CA VAL A 38 -2.27 9.20 -1.26
C VAL A 38 -2.26 7.74 -0.82
N VAL A 39 -1.32 7.37 0.06
CA VAL A 39 -1.25 6.01 0.57
C VAL A 39 -2.54 5.66 1.32
N GLY A 40 -3.05 6.58 2.12
CA GLY A 40 -4.33 6.40 2.82
C GLY A 40 -5.47 6.14 1.86
N SER A 41 -5.51 6.84 0.72
CA SER A 41 -6.56 6.63 -0.28
C SER A 41 -6.45 5.25 -0.93
N TYR A 42 -5.23 4.75 -1.15
CA TYR A 42 -5.03 3.38 -1.64
C TYR A 42 -5.56 2.36 -0.63
N GLU A 43 -5.26 2.58 0.65
CA GLU A 43 -5.65 1.64 1.70
C GLU A 43 -7.17 1.56 1.90
N ARG A 44 -7.86 2.67 1.70
CA ARG A 44 -9.32 2.70 1.80
C ARG A 44 -10.02 2.19 0.54
N GLY A 45 -9.27 1.97 -0.55
CA GLY A 45 -9.85 1.58 -1.82
C GLY A 45 -10.51 2.73 -2.56
N ASP A 46 -10.17 3.98 -2.21
CA ASP A 46 -10.71 5.16 -2.87
C ASP A 46 -10.00 5.48 -4.18
N ARG A 47 -8.80 4.92 -4.34
CA ARG A 47 -7.97 5.16 -5.52
C ARG A 47 -7.27 3.86 -5.90
N ALA A 48 -7.31 3.50 -7.17
CA ALA A 48 -6.59 2.33 -7.67
C ALA A 48 -5.09 2.62 -7.73
N VAL A 49 -4.29 1.61 -7.37
CA VAL A 49 -2.83 1.71 -7.46
C VAL A 49 -2.37 0.96 -8.71
N THR A 50 -1.51 1.59 -9.51
CA THR A 50 -0.97 0.95 -10.71
C THR A 50 -0.02 -0.18 -10.34
N ALA A 51 0.18 -1.13 -11.27
CA ALA A 51 1.10 -2.24 -11.03
C ALA A 51 2.52 -1.74 -10.73
N GLN A 52 2.96 -0.69 -11.42
CA GLN A 52 4.28 -0.10 -11.19
C GLN A 52 4.41 0.46 -9.78
N LYS A 53 3.39 1.20 -9.33
CA LYS A 53 3.40 1.79 -7.99
C LYS A 53 3.30 0.71 -6.92
N LEU A 54 2.53 -0.32 -7.19
CA LEU A 54 2.39 -1.44 -6.27
C LEU A 54 3.73 -2.17 -6.09
N ALA A 55 4.45 -2.41 -7.19
CA ALA A 55 5.78 -3.01 -7.13
C ALA A 55 6.75 -2.14 -6.33
N ALA A 56 6.67 -0.82 -6.51
CA ALA A 56 7.52 0.12 -5.78
C ALA A 56 7.19 0.13 -4.28
N LEU A 57 5.90 0.05 -3.92
CA LEU A 57 5.48 -0.05 -2.52
C LEU A 57 5.95 -1.36 -1.88
N ALA A 58 5.85 -2.46 -2.63
CA ALA A 58 6.35 -3.75 -2.14
C ALA A 58 7.83 -3.66 -1.80
N ARG A 59 8.63 -3.05 -2.68
CA ARG A 59 10.06 -2.84 -2.43
C ARG A 59 10.29 -1.94 -1.23
N PHE A 60 9.50 -0.87 -1.11
CA PHE A 60 9.63 0.06 0.01
C PHE A 60 9.36 -0.65 1.35
N TYR A 61 8.31 -1.48 1.40
CA TYR A 61 7.99 -2.23 2.61
C TYR A 61 8.87 -3.47 2.81
N GLY A 62 9.64 -3.85 1.80
CA GLY A 62 10.50 -5.02 1.89
C GLY A 62 9.74 -6.34 1.85
N VAL A 63 8.63 -6.38 1.12
CA VAL A 63 7.80 -7.59 0.99
C VAL A 63 7.65 -7.98 -0.48
N PRO A 64 7.40 -9.26 -0.78
CA PRO A 64 7.10 -9.65 -2.15
C PRO A 64 5.73 -9.16 -2.58
N MET A 65 5.55 -8.98 -3.89
CA MET A 65 4.27 -8.55 -4.47
C MET A 65 3.11 -9.46 -4.05
N SER A 66 3.39 -10.76 -3.87
CA SER A 66 2.36 -11.72 -3.46
C SER A 66 1.73 -11.40 -2.12
N GLU A 67 2.41 -10.63 -1.28
CA GLU A 67 1.84 -10.16 0.00
C GLU A 67 0.76 -9.10 -0.23
N LEU A 68 0.83 -8.38 -1.34
CA LEU A 68 -0.06 -7.25 -1.62
C LEU A 68 -1.18 -7.64 -2.58
N VAL A 69 -0.88 -8.47 -3.58
CA VAL A 69 -1.86 -8.81 -4.61
C VAL A 69 -2.79 -9.91 -4.09
N PRO A 70 -4.11 -9.66 -4.03
CA PRO A 70 -5.05 -10.71 -3.61
C PRO A 70 -5.03 -11.87 -4.60
N PRO A 71 -5.25 -13.10 -4.13
CA PRO A 71 -5.41 -14.23 -5.05
C PRO A 71 -6.61 -14.00 -5.97
N GLY A 72 -6.39 -14.24 -7.24
CA GLY A 72 -7.34 -13.95 -8.29
C GLY A 72 -8.54 -14.84 -8.36
#